data_d9079b2df582faeac0228b2b66cc86c6
#
_entry.id   d9079b2df582faeac0228b2b66cc86c6
#
_cell.length_a   1.000
_cell.length_b   1.000
_cell.length_c   1.000
_cell.angle_alpha   90.00
_cell.angle_beta   90.00
_cell.angle_gamma   90.00
#
_symmetry.space_group_name_H-M   'P 1'
#
loop_
_entity.id
_entity.type
_entity.pdbx_description
1 polymer ?
#
loop_
_entity_poly.entity_id
_entity_poly.type
_entity_poly.pdbx_seq_one_letter_code
_entity_poly.pdbx_strand_id
1 'polypeptide(L)'
;MNSPRIIIFFLLGCFAQAQRSNLDKLPPENYFVIEGDTILRSEIELKEVVVFQPLKFYSYNEAKHYVILRDRTYRVYTYAKLAADRLNVLTERLDQIKSKRKRRVYLKRIENFIYNEFEQELKKLSRSQGSILIKLVHRQTGNTTHELVKKLRNGWRAFIYQTTASLFKLSLKDTYNPKEIYDDYLIEDILQRAFSEGRLERQDTALDYDLDALYDYWKENKPIFKYKKAS
;
A
#
# COMPACT_ATOMS: atom_id res chain seq x y z
N MET A 1 30.23 47.83 -65.27
CA MET A 1 29.39 46.62 -65.18
C MET A 1 29.85 45.85 -63.92
N ASN A 2 29.25 46.15 -62.79
CA ASN A 2 29.62 45.56 -61.50
C ASN A 2 28.86 44.28 -61.26
N SER A 3 29.60 43.25 -61.05
CA SER A 3 29.15 41.86 -60.96
C SER A 3 28.33 41.62 -59.65
N PRO A 4 27.13 41.06 -59.70
CA PRO A 4 26.32 40.75 -58.52
C PRO A 4 26.82 39.54 -57.69
N ARG A 5 27.97 38.98 -58.08
CA ARG A 5 28.52 37.76 -57.44
C ARG A 5 29.21 37.99 -56.09
N ILE A 6 29.57 39.22 -55.74
CA ILE A 6 30.22 39.56 -54.47
C ILE A 6 29.24 39.71 -53.32
N ILE A 7 28.00 40.09 -53.61
CA ILE A 7 26.95 40.35 -52.57
C ILE A 7 26.40 39.01 -52.03
N ILE A 8 26.39 37.95 -52.84
CA ILE A 8 25.87 36.63 -52.44
C ILE A 8 26.82 35.93 -51.45
N PHE A 9 28.13 36.17 -51.55
CA PHE A 9 29.09 35.59 -50.58
C PHE A 9 29.07 36.26 -49.21
N PHE A 10 28.64 37.52 -49.11
CA PHE A 10 28.55 38.19 -47.82
C PHE A 10 27.29 37.83 -47.02
N LEU A 11 26.23 37.42 -47.69
CA LEU A 11 24.99 37.00 -47.06
C LEU A 11 25.05 35.53 -46.52
N LEU A 12 25.90 34.69 -47.05
CA LEU A 12 26.10 33.33 -46.57
C LEU A 12 27.00 33.26 -45.32
N GLY A 13 27.81 34.30 -45.06
CA GLY A 13 28.65 34.37 -43.84
C GLY A 13 27.90 34.72 -42.54
N CYS A 14 26.70 35.33 -42.65
CA CYS A 14 25.91 35.74 -41.47
C CYS A 14 25.05 34.62 -40.88
N PHE A 15 24.81 33.53 -41.60
CA PHE A 15 23.99 32.41 -41.09
C PHE A 15 24.77 31.37 -40.28
N ALA A 16 26.11 31.42 -40.28
CA ALA A 16 26.92 30.45 -39.54
C ALA A 16 27.17 30.77 -38.06
N GLN A 17 26.63 31.88 -37.55
CA GLN A 17 26.83 32.25 -36.12
C GLN A 17 25.59 32.05 -35.23
N ALA A 18 24.50 31.48 -35.78
CA ALA A 18 23.24 31.35 -35.02
C ALA A 18 23.05 30.01 -34.30
N GLN A 19 24.05 29.16 -34.22
CA GLN A 19 24.00 27.89 -33.50
C GLN A 19 25.06 27.78 -32.39
N ARG A 20 25.28 28.84 -31.60
CA ARG A 20 25.83 28.65 -30.27
C ARG A 20 24.67 28.30 -29.38
N SER A 21 24.56 27.03 -29.10
CA SER A 21 23.57 26.43 -28.24
C SER A 21 23.49 27.15 -26.89
N ASN A 22 22.29 27.28 -26.35
CA ASN A 22 21.99 27.78 -25.01
C ASN A 22 22.63 26.95 -23.84
N LEU A 23 23.64 26.12 -24.14
CA LEU A 23 24.37 25.35 -23.14
C LEU A 23 25.21 26.23 -22.19
N ASP A 24 25.64 27.42 -22.63
CA ASP A 24 26.45 28.33 -21.81
C ASP A 24 25.66 29.05 -20.71
N LYS A 25 24.36 28.83 -20.61
CA LYS A 25 23.46 29.44 -19.63
C LYS A 25 23.03 28.53 -18.49
N LEU A 26 23.43 27.25 -18.50
CA LEU A 26 23.09 26.33 -17.42
C LEU A 26 24.14 26.48 -16.32
N PRO A 27 23.73 26.56 -15.03
CA PRO A 27 24.65 26.59 -13.92
C PRO A 27 25.52 25.32 -13.91
N PRO A 28 26.80 25.40 -13.54
CA PRO A 28 27.76 24.28 -13.61
C PRO A 28 27.39 23.06 -12.77
N GLU A 29 26.39 23.21 -11.92
CA GLU A 29 25.87 22.13 -11.09
C GLU A 29 25.01 21.11 -11.86
N ASN A 30 24.60 21.44 -13.09
CA ASN A 30 23.66 20.63 -13.86
C ASN A 30 24.30 19.77 -14.97
N TYR A 31 25.62 19.74 -15.09
CA TYR A 31 26.30 18.91 -16.08
C TYR A 31 27.71 18.50 -15.63
N PHE A 32 28.21 17.40 -16.16
CA PHE A 32 29.61 17.01 -16.08
C PHE A 32 30.22 16.90 -17.48
N VAL A 33 31.50 17.15 -17.54
CA VAL A 33 32.28 17.00 -18.77
C VAL A 33 33.06 15.69 -18.69
N ILE A 34 32.79 14.76 -19.62
CA ILE A 34 33.53 13.51 -19.75
C ILE A 34 34.17 13.51 -21.13
N GLU A 35 35.50 13.44 -21.18
CA GLU A 35 36.29 13.43 -22.42
C GLU A 35 35.97 14.57 -23.43
N GLY A 36 35.55 15.75 -22.87
CA GLY A 36 35.22 16.92 -23.69
C GLY A 36 33.76 16.97 -24.14
N ASP A 37 32.94 15.99 -23.82
CA ASP A 37 31.50 16.02 -24.04
C ASP A 37 30.76 16.44 -22.80
N THR A 38 29.72 17.28 -22.98
CA THR A 38 28.94 17.85 -21.87
C THR A 38 27.67 17.05 -21.69
N ILE A 39 27.60 16.30 -20.58
CA ILE A 39 26.44 15.50 -20.22
C ILE A 39 25.61 16.23 -19.17
N LEU A 40 24.33 16.45 -19.46
CA LEU A 40 23.37 17.00 -18.50
C LEU A 40 23.29 16.09 -17.26
N ARG A 41 23.54 16.67 -16.10
CA ARG A 41 23.27 16.03 -14.81
C ARG A 41 21.77 16.14 -14.52
N SER A 42 20.95 15.51 -15.34
CA SER A 42 19.55 15.32 -15.00
C SER A 42 19.50 14.21 -13.94
N GLU A 43 19.09 14.52 -12.73
CA GLU A 43 18.64 13.51 -11.79
C GLU A 43 17.41 12.84 -12.44
N ILE A 44 17.65 11.72 -13.08
CA ILE A 44 16.55 10.83 -13.44
C ILE A 44 16.17 10.16 -12.12
N GLU A 45 15.11 10.62 -11.49
CA GLU A 45 14.50 9.87 -10.40
C GLU A 45 14.04 8.53 -10.97
N LEU A 46 14.89 7.53 -10.80
CA LEU A 46 14.54 6.16 -11.11
C LEU A 46 13.49 5.73 -10.09
N LYS A 47 12.35 5.28 -10.57
CA LYS A 47 11.37 4.65 -9.70
C LYS A 47 12.03 3.46 -9.02
N GLU A 48 11.93 3.40 -7.70
CA GLU A 48 12.39 2.25 -6.94
C GLU A 48 11.77 0.97 -7.49
N VAL A 49 12.62 0.06 -7.92
CA VAL A 49 12.22 -1.26 -8.41
C VAL A 49 12.47 -2.26 -7.30
N VAL A 50 11.40 -2.69 -6.64
CA VAL A 50 11.48 -3.74 -5.64
C VAL A 50 11.60 -5.10 -6.35
N VAL A 51 12.73 -5.77 -6.17
CA VAL A 51 12.98 -7.11 -6.73
C VAL A 51 12.61 -8.15 -5.69
N PHE A 52 11.52 -8.88 -5.93
CA PHE A 52 11.11 -9.98 -5.07
C PHE A 52 11.85 -11.26 -5.42
N GLN A 53 12.24 -12.01 -4.42
CA GLN A 53 12.76 -13.36 -4.65
C GLN A 53 11.68 -14.29 -5.18
N PRO A 54 12.02 -15.28 -6.04
CA PRO A 54 11.07 -16.23 -6.55
C PRO A 54 10.41 -17.02 -5.42
N LEU A 55 9.09 -17.19 -5.51
CA LEU A 55 8.34 -18.02 -4.56
C LEU A 55 8.78 -19.48 -4.70
N LYS A 56 9.25 -20.07 -3.62
CA LYS A 56 9.66 -21.48 -3.55
C LYS A 56 8.72 -22.23 -2.62
N PHE A 57 8.05 -23.24 -3.17
CA PHE A 57 7.16 -24.12 -2.42
C PHE A 57 7.75 -25.53 -2.36
N TYR A 58 7.81 -26.10 -1.17
CA TYR A 58 8.34 -27.45 -0.97
C TYR A 58 7.26 -28.54 -1.09
N SER A 59 5.99 -28.14 -1.16
CA SER A 59 4.87 -29.07 -1.34
C SER A 59 3.71 -28.41 -2.09
N TYR A 60 2.89 -29.25 -2.73
CA TYR A 60 1.63 -28.82 -3.34
C TYR A 60 0.70 -28.14 -2.34
N ASN A 61 0.64 -28.63 -1.12
CA ASN A 61 -0.22 -28.07 -0.08
C ASN A 61 0.20 -26.67 0.33
N GLU A 62 1.50 -26.40 0.38
CA GLU A 62 2.03 -25.07 0.63
C GLU A 62 1.69 -24.10 -0.49
N ALA A 63 1.90 -24.49 -1.74
CA ALA A 63 1.51 -23.69 -2.89
C ALA A 63 0.00 -23.38 -2.90
N LYS A 64 -0.82 -24.40 -2.63
CA LYS A 64 -2.27 -24.26 -2.51
C LYS A 64 -2.65 -23.31 -1.38
N HIS A 65 -2.00 -23.42 -0.21
CA HIS A 65 -2.24 -22.53 0.92
C HIS A 65 -1.95 -21.07 0.54
N TYR A 66 -0.79 -20.82 -0.09
CA TYR A 66 -0.41 -19.48 -0.54
C TYR A 66 -1.43 -18.89 -1.52
N VAL A 67 -1.85 -19.65 -2.53
CA VAL A 67 -2.83 -19.19 -3.53
C VAL A 67 -4.18 -18.84 -2.87
N ILE A 68 -4.67 -19.70 -1.97
CA ILE A 68 -5.91 -19.44 -1.24
C ILE A 68 -5.77 -18.20 -0.34
N LEU A 69 -4.63 -18.04 0.33
CA LEU A 69 -4.36 -16.88 1.18
C LEU A 69 -4.32 -15.60 0.34
N ARG A 70 -3.63 -15.63 -0.80
CA ARG A 70 -3.56 -14.52 -1.76
C ARG A 70 -4.95 -14.08 -2.21
N ASP A 71 -5.76 -14.99 -2.68
CA ASP A 71 -7.10 -14.68 -3.21
C ASP A 71 -8.01 -14.10 -2.12
N ARG A 72 -7.89 -14.60 -0.89
CA ARG A 72 -8.60 -14.05 0.27
C ARG A 72 -8.10 -12.65 0.63
N THR A 73 -6.80 -12.43 0.64
CA THR A 73 -6.17 -11.14 0.93
C THR A 73 -6.60 -10.10 -0.09
N TYR A 74 -6.54 -10.41 -1.39
CA TYR A 74 -6.97 -9.49 -2.45
C TYR A 74 -8.44 -9.08 -2.28
N ARG A 75 -9.31 -10.05 -1.98
CA ARG A 75 -10.74 -9.77 -1.79
C ARG A 75 -11.03 -8.82 -0.63
N VAL A 76 -10.31 -8.94 0.47
CA VAL A 76 -10.61 -8.15 1.67
C VAL A 76 -9.78 -6.88 1.80
N TYR A 77 -8.67 -6.78 1.07
CA TYR A 77 -7.76 -5.64 1.16
C TYR A 77 -8.44 -4.29 0.88
N THR A 78 -9.25 -4.21 -0.16
CA THR A 78 -9.97 -2.98 -0.51
C THR A 78 -10.90 -2.52 0.62
N TYR A 79 -11.57 -3.46 1.29
CA TYR A 79 -12.41 -3.14 2.44
C TYR A 79 -11.58 -2.70 3.66
N ALA A 80 -10.44 -3.35 3.89
CA ALA A 80 -9.52 -2.98 4.96
C ALA A 80 -8.96 -1.57 4.75
N LYS A 81 -8.49 -1.27 3.52
CA LYS A 81 -7.97 0.04 3.14
C LYS A 81 -9.02 1.14 3.37
N LEU A 82 -10.21 0.94 2.81
CA LEU A 82 -11.29 1.91 2.94
C LEU A 82 -11.73 2.10 4.40
N ALA A 83 -11.79 1.02 5.19
CA ALA A 83 -12.09 1.09 6.61
C ALA A 83 -11.01 1.88 7.37
N ALA A 84 -9.73 1.61 7.11
CA ALA A 84 -8.62 2.31 7.75
C ALA A 84 -8.61 3.81 7.41
N ASP A 85 -8.76 4.17 6.14
CA ASP A 85 -8.81 5.57 5.69
C ASP A 85 -9.96 6.32 6.40
N ARG A 86 -11.14 5.70 6.45
CA ARG A 86 -12.29 6.29 7.14
C ARG A 86 -12.08 6.41 8.65
N LEU A 87 -11.52 5.39 9.28
CA LEU A 87 -11.25 5.38 10.71
C LEU A 87 -10.24 6.46 11.12
N ASN A 88 -9.20 6.67 10.33
CA ASN A 88 -8.22 7.73 10.57
C ASN A 88 -8.87 9.12 10.52
N VAL A 89 -9.58 9.43 9.42
CA VAL A 89 -10.33 10.70 9.27
C VAL A 89 -11.34 10.89 10.41
N LEU A 90 -11.98 9.81 10.83
CA LEU A 90 -12.96 9.84 11.92
C LEU A 90 -12.35 10.16 13.26
N THR A 91 -11.22 9.54 13.58
CA THR A 91 -10.50 9.75 14.83
C THR A 91 -10.03 11.19 14.93
N GLU A 92 -9.41 11.73 13.87
CA GLU A 92 -8.99 13.13 13.82
C GLU A 92 -10.13 14.12 14.04
N ARG A 93 -11.26 13.91 13.35
CA ARG A 93 -12.45 14.78 13.53
C ARG A 93 -13.05 14.67 14.93
N LEU A 94 -13.08 13.46 15.52
CA LEU A 94 -13.56 13.26 16.87
C LEU A 94 -12.73 14.02 17.90
N ASP A 95 -11.42 14.08 17.72
CA ASP A 95 -10.52 14.78 18.63
C ASP A 95 -10.71 16.31 18.58
N GLN A 96 -11.14 16.83 17.44
CA GLN A 96 -11.50 18.25 17.27
C GLN A 96 -12.85 18.62 17.91
N ILE A 97 -13.73 17.66 18.17
CA ILE A 97 -15.07 17.94 18.72
C ILE A 97 -15.02 18.01 20.25
N LYS A 98 -14.99 19.21 20.82
CA LYS A 98 -14.98 19.47 22.27
C LYS A 98 -16.31 19.10 22.96
N SER A 99 -17.45 19.28 22.29
CA SER A 99 -18.78 19.04 22.87
C SER A 99 -19.14 17.55 22.90
N LYS A 100 -19.40 17.00 24.07
CA LYS A 100 -19.85 15.60 24.28
C LYS A 100 -21.13 15.27 23.48
N ARG A 101 -22.08 16.23 23.37
CA ARG A 101 -23.32 16.05 22.60
C ARG A 101 -23.03 15.97 21.10
N LYS A 102 -22.24 16.91 20.54
CA LYS A 102 -21.87 16.92 19.12
C LYS A 102 -21.07 15.66 18.76
N ARG A 103 -20.13 15.23 19.62
CA ARG A 103 -19.35 14.00 19.46
C ARG A 103 -20.26 12.77 19.35
N ARG A 104 -21.27 12.65 20.23
CA ARG A 104 -22.22 11.52 20.20
C ARG A 104 -23.07 11.49 18.93
N VAL A 105 -23.56 12.65 18.46
CA VAL A 105 -24.32 12.76 17.20
C VAL A 105 -23.45 12.41 16.00
N TYR A 106 -22.22 12.87 15.99
CA TYR A 106 -21.26 12.57 14.93
C TYR A 106 -20.96 11.06 14.86
N LEU A 107 -20.65 10.44 15.99
CA LEU A 107 -20.43 8.99 16.08
C LEU A 107 -21.61 8.19 15.53
N LYS A 108 -22.85 8.57 15.89
CA LYS A 108 -24.03 7.87 15.39
C LYS A 108 -24.22 8.00 13.87
N ARG A 109 -23.90 9.16 13.29
CA ARG A 109 -23.94 9.34 11.82
C ARG A 109 -22.96 8.43 11.11
N ILE A 110 -21.76 8.33 11.64
CA ILE A 110 -20.70 7.50 11.07
C ILE A 110 -21.05 6.02 11.19
N GLU A 111 -21.55 5.60 12.35
CA GLU A 111 -22.03 4.24 12.54
C GLU A 111 -23.04 3.84 11.48
N ASN A 112 -24.07 4.68 11.27
CA ASN A 112 -25.07 4.42 10.26
C ASN A 112 -24.48 4.41 8.84
N PHE A 113 -23.53 5.30 8.52
CA PHE A 113 -22.89 5.35 7.23
C PHE A 113 -22.10 4.07 6.95
N ILE A 114 -21.25 3.64 7.89
CA ILE A 114 -20.45 2.42 7.72
C ILE A 114 -21.34 1.18 7.69
N TYR A 115 -22.41 1.16 8.51
CA TYR A 115 -23.38 0.08 8.48
C TYR A 115 -24.00 -0.06 7.09
N ASN A 116 -24.51 1.02 6.52
CA ASN A 116 -25.18 1.00 5.23
C ASN A 116 -24.23 0.67 4.07
N GLU A 117 -22.99 1.15 4.15
CA GLU A 117 -21.99 0.97 3.08
C GLU A 117 -21.43 -0.46 3.05
N PHE A 118 -21.14 -1.03 4.21
CA PHE A 118 -20.37 -2.27 4.28
C PHE A 118 -21.14 -3.51 4.73
N GLU A 119 -22.35 -3.37 5.28
CA GLU A 119 -23.09 -4.49 5.86
C GLU A 119 -23.24 -5.65 4.89
N GLN A 120 -23.66 -5.35 3.67
CA GLN A 120 -23.94 -6.35 2.65
C GLN A 120 -22.69 -7.14 2.24
N GLU A 121 -21.57 -6.45 2.11
CA GLU A 121 -20.31 -7.07 1.71
C GLU A 121 -19.65 -7.84 2.86
N LEU A 122 -19.68 -7.31 4.06
CA LEU A 122 -19.13 -7.98 5.24
C LEU A 122 -19.91 -9.27 5.58
N LYS A 123 -21.22 -9.29 5.35
CA LYS A 123 -22.03 -10.50 5.54
C LYS A 123 -21.66 -11.65 4.60
N LYS A 124 -21.10 -11.35 3.42
CA LYS A 124 -20.67 -12.34 2.44
C LYS A 124 -19.28 -12.92 2.74
N LEU A 125 -18.53 -12.33 3.65
CA LEU A 125 -17.18 -12.79 3.98
C LEU A 125 -17.23 -14.13 4.72
N SER A 126 -16.35 -15.04 4.30
CA SER A 126 -16.07 -16.25 5.08
C SER A 126 -15.33 -15.89 6.37
N ARG A 127 -15.33 -16.81 7.33
CA ARG A 127 -14.61 -16.65 8.60
C ARG A 127 -13.12 -16.31 8.40
N SER A 128 -12.44 -17.01 7.49
CA SER A 128 -11.03 -16.75 7.18
C SER A 128 -10.80 -15.39 6.54
N GLN A 129 -11.69 -14.95 5.66
CA GLN A 129 -11.63 -13.60 5.09
C GLN A 129 -11.84 -12.53 6.16
N GLY A 130 -12.79 -12.74 7.07
CA GLY A 130 -12.99 -11.83 8.21
C GLY A 130 -11.79 -11.76 9.14
N SER A 131 -11.09 -12.87 9.40
CA SER A 131 -9.85 -12.86 10.17
C SER A 131 -8.76 -12.04 9.49
N ILE A 132 -8.56 -12.21 8.20
CA ILE A 132 -7.60 -11.42 7.42
C ILE A 132 -7.99 -9.93 7.45
N LEU A 133 -9.28 -9.61 7.27
CA LEU A 133 -9.77 -8.23 7.35
C LEU A 133 -9.41 -7.55 8.68
N ILE A 134 -9.69 -8.23 9.81
CA ILE A 134 -9.37 -7.73 11.16
C ILE A 134 -7.87 -7.45 11.30
N LYS A 135 -7.02 -8.36 10.83
CA LYS A 135 -5.58 -8.22 10.84
C LYS A 135 -5.10 -7.08 9.95
N LEU A 136 -5.65 -6.93 8.76
CA LEU A 136 -5.31 -5.84 7.85
C LEU A 136 -5.73 -4.47 8.40
N VAL A 137 -6.86 -4.37 9.09
CA VAL A 137 -7.23 -3.13 9.79
C VAL A 137 -6.20 -2.77 10.86
N HIS A 138 -5.69 -3.75 11.63
CA HIS A 138 -4.60 -3.52 12.58
C HIS A 138 -3.32 -3.09 11.89
N ARG A 139 -2.92 -3.76 10.79
CA ARG A 139 -1.76 -3.40 9.98
C ARG A 139 -1.79 -1.93 9.53
N GLN A 140 -2.95 -1.47 9.11
CA GLN A 140 -3.12 -0.15 8.48
C GLN A 140 -3.37 0.97 9.49
N THR A 141 -3.85 0.68 10.70
CA THR A 141 -4.22 1.68 11.70
C THR A 141 -3.34 1.66 12.95
N GLY A 142 -2.55 0.61 13.15
CA GLY A 142 -1.79 0.37 14.38
C GLY A 142 -2.66 0.07 15.61
N ASN A 143 -3.99 0.00 15.44
CA ASN A 143 -4.92 -0.28 16.52
C ASN A 143 -5.70 -1.56 16.22
N THR A 144 -5.90 -2.40 17.22
CA THR A 144 -6.77 -3.57 17.05
C THR A 144 -8.21 -3.14 16.76
N THR A 145 -8.96 -3.96 16.04
CA THR A 145 -10.37 -3.71 15.78
C THR A 145 -11.15 -3.54 17.10
N HIS A 146 -10.76 -4.26 18.16
CA HIS A 146 -11.34 -4.10 19.48
C HIS A 146 -11.11 -2.70 20.07
N GLU A 147 -9.90 -2.17 19.97
CA GLU A 147 -9.56 -0.82 20.43
C GLU A 147 -10.30 0.26 19.66
N LEU A 148 -10.39 0.12 18.35
CA LEU A 148 -11.14 1.02 17.49
C LEU A 148 -12.62 1.04 17.87
N VAL A 149 -13.23 -0.14 18.05
CA VAL A 149 -14.63 -0.27 18.52
C VAL A 149 -14.81 0.33 19.91
N LYS A 150 -13.85 0.16 20.81
CA LYS A 150 -13.88 0.75 22.15
C LYS A 150 -13.80 2.28 22.12
N LYS A 151 -12.95 2.85 21.25
CA LYS A 151 -12.84 4.31 21.06
C LYS A 151 -14.13 4.91 20.49
N LEU A 152 -14.80 4.22 19.59
CA LEU A 152 -16.02 4.66 18.90
C LEU A 152 -17.31 4.45 19.70
N ARG A 153 -17.24 3.88 20.88
CA ARG A 153 -18.23 3.68 21.96
C ARG A 153 -19.73 3.83 21.61
N ASN A 154 -20.48 2.77 21.73
CA ASN A 154 -21.94 2.58 21.79
C ASN A 154 -22.68 2.08 20.55
N GLY A 155 -22.23 2.29 19.32
CA GLY A 155 -22.97 1.83 18.13
C GLY A 155 -22.28 0.72 17.37
N TRP A 156 -20.97 0.76 17.29
CA TRP A 156 -20.16 -0.25 16.61
C TRP A 156 -20.30 -1.66 17.21
N ARG A 157 -20.61 -1.76 18.49
CA ARG A 157 -20.91 -3.07 19.11
C ARG A 157 -22.10 -3.74 18.45
N ALA A 158 -23.21 -3.01 18.26
CA ALA A 158 -24.40 -3.55 17.62
C ALA A 158 -24.12 -3.90 16.15
N PHE A 159 -23.40 -3.04 15.41
CA PHE A 159 -23.00 -3.28 14.03
C PHE A 159 -22.16 -4.56 13.90
N ILE A 160 -21.09 -4.68 14.70
CA ILE A 160 -20.23 -5.86 14.67
C ILE A 160 -21.01 -7.11 15.09
N TYR A 161 -21.87 -7.02 16.10
CA TYR A 161 -22.68 -8.15 16.52
C TYR A 161 -23.74 -8.56 15.49
N GLN A 162 -24.35 -7.64 14.76
CA GLN A 162 -25.37 -7.94 13.75
C GLN A 162 -24.79 -8.38 12.42
N THR A 163 -23.67 -7.77 11.99
CA THR A 163 -23.05 -8.06 10.67
C THR A 163 -22.24 -9.34 10.70
N THR A 164 -21.78 -9.76 11.86
CA THR A 164 -20.79 -10.82 12.03
C THR A 164 -21.34 -12.11 12.63
N ALA A 165 -22.60 -12.47 12.39
CA ALA A 165 -23.09 -13.77 12.87
C ALA A 165 -22.20 -14.94 12.38
N SER A 166 -21.64 -14.87 11.17
CA SER A 166 -20.62 -15.78 10.66
C SER A 166 -19.20 -15.49 11.19
N LEU A 167 -18.92 -14.24 11.60
CA LEU A 167 -17.66 -13.79 12.17
C LEU A 167 -17.63 -13.88 13.71
N PHE A 168 -18.71 -14.29 14.36
CA PHE A 168 -18.91 -14.32 15.82
C PHE A 168 -17.87 -15.12 16.60
N LYS A 169 -17.12 -15.99 15.93
CA LYS A 169 -16.01 -16.75 16.54
C LYS A 169 -14.63 -16.11 16.30
N LEU A 170 -14.58 -14.91 15.70
CA LEU A 170 -13.32 -14.21 15.48
C LEU A 170 -12.97 -13.34 16.67
N SER A 171 -11.71 -13.30 17.02
CA SER A 171 -11.21 -12.40 18.02
C SER A 171 -10.96 -11.02 17.40
N LEU A 172 -11.71 -10.01 17.83
CA LEU A 172 -11.45 -8.62 17.44
C LEU A 172 -10.14 -8.06 18.02
N LYS A 173 -9.49 -8.84 18.88
CA LYS A 173 -8.19 -8.55 19.49
C LYS A 173 -7.03 -9.12 18.69
N ASP A 174 -7.32 -9.86 17.62
CA ASP A 174 -6.26 -10.43 16.78
C ASP A 174 -5.41 -9.31 16.21
N THR A 175 -4.12 -9.45 16.38
CA THR A 175 -3.09 -8.54 15.90
C THR A 175 -2.48 -9.08 14.61
N TYR A 176 -2.05 -8.17 13.76
CA TYR A 176 -1.17 -8.49 12.64
C TYR A 176 0.27 -8.53 13.14
N ASN A 177 0.92 -9.66 13.04
CA ASN A 177 2.29 -9.84 13.52
C ASN A 177 3.11 -10.71 12.56
N PRO A 178 3.69 -10.12 11.50
CA PRO A 178 4.48 -10.85 10.52
C PRO A 178 5.82 -11.37 11.08
N LYS A 179 6.26 -10.91 12.27
CA LYS A 179 7.47 -11.39 12.92
C LYS A 179 7.30 -12.78 13.54
N GLU A 180 6.10 -13.08 14.05
CA GLU A 180 5.84 -14.33 14.78
C GLU A 180 4.87 -15.26 14.05
N ILE A 181 4.02 -14.73 13.18
CA ILE A 181 2.97 -15.48 12.50
C ILE A 181 3.29 -15.57 11.00
N TYR A 182 3.61 -16.78 10.55
CA TYR A 182 4.01 -17.03 9.16
C TYR A 182 2.93 -16.63 8.15
N ASP A 183 1.64 -16.86 8.43
CA ASP A 183 0.55 -16.44 7.55
C ASP A 183 0.50 -14.91 7.41
N ASP A 184 0.82 -14.16 8.46
CA ASP A 184 0.87 -12.69 8.41
C ASP A 184 2.06 -12.21 7.58
N TYR A 185 3.20 -12.91 7.66
CA TYR A 185 4.33 -12.67 6.76
C TYR A 185 3.96 -12.96 5.30
N LEU A 186 3.29 -14.08 5.02
CA LEU A 186 2.82 -14.39 3.67
C LEU A 186 1.83 -13.34 3.15
N ILE A 187 0.95 -12.82 4.00
CA ILE A 187 0.04 -11.73 3.64
C ILE A 187 0.84 -10.48 3.28
N GLU A 188 1.91 -10.17 4.01
CA GLU A 188 2.76 -9.02 3.70
C GLU A 188 3.47 -9.19 2.35
N ASP A 189 4.10 -10.35 2.10
CA ASP A 189 4.71 -10.67 0.80
C ASP A 189 3.69 -10.56 -0.35
N ILE A 190 2.48 -11.07 -0.17
CA ILE A 190 1.38 -10.98 -1.13
C ILE A 190 1.02 -9.51 -1.42
N LEU A 191 0.92 -8.68 -0.38
CA LEU A 191 0.58 -7.26 -0.53
C LEU A 191 1.68 -6.49 -1.26
N GLN A 192 2.94 -6.68 -0.85
CA GLN A 192 4.07 -5.98 -1.47
C GLN A 192 4.21 -6.33 -2.96
N ARG A 193 4.05 -7.60 -3.32
CA ARG A 193 4.01 -8.03 -4.74
C ARG A 193 2.85 -7.40 -5.50
N ALA A 194 1.66 -7.38 -4.89
CA ALA A 194 0.48 -6.80 -5.51
C ALA A 194 0.61 -5.27 -5.72
N PHE A 195 1.28 -4.57 -4.81
CA PHE A 195 1.59 -3.14 -4.94
C PHE A 195 2.60 -2.89 -6.06
N SER A 196 3.67 -3.68 -6.11
CA SER A 196 4.69 -3.60 -7.16
C SER A 196 4.13 -3.91 -8.55
N GLU A 197 3.19 -4.86 -8.65
CA GLU A 197 2.51 -5.22 -9.89
C GLU A 197 1.36 -4.25 -10.27
N GLY A 198 1.05 -3.26 -9.43
CA GLY A 198 -0.07 -2.35 -9.63
C GLY A 198 -1.46 -2.99 -9.54
N ARG A 199 -1.56 -4.21 -8.96
CA ARG A 199 -2.83 -4.92 -8.77
C ARG A 199 -3.66 -4.36 -7.61
N LEU A 200 -2.99 -3.86 -6.60
CA LEU A 200 -3.61 -3.21 -5.45
C LEU A 200 -3.01 -1.81 -5.27
N GLU A 201 -3.83 -0.88 -4.88
CA GLU A 201 -3.38 0.46 -4.52
C GLU A 201 -2.59 0.40 -3.20
N ARG A 202 -1.35 0.92 -3.22
CA ARG A 202 -0.46 0.86 -2.06
C ARG A 202 -1.04 1.64 -0.88
N GLN A 203 -0.97 1.02 0.28
CA GLN A 203 -1.15 1.65 1.58
C GLN A 203 -0.08 1.12 2.52
N ASP A 204 0.68 2.05 3.08
CA ASP A 204 1.77 1.70 3.99
C ASP A 204 1.23 1.14 5.30
N THR A 205 2.07 0.38 5.99
CA THR A 205 1.75 -0.15 7.30
C THR A 205 1.90 0.93 8.39
N ALA A 206 1.04 0.89 9.39
CA ALA A 206 1.20 1.69 10.62
C ALA A 206 2.06 0.98 11.67
N LEU A 207 2.52 -0.24 11.37
CA LEU A 207 3.32 -1.06 12.27
C LEU A 207 4.80 -0.95 11.89
N ASP A 208 5.66 -1.03 12.89
CA ASP A 208 7.11 -0.96 12.73
C ASP A 208 7.70 -2.35 12.54
N TYR A 209 8.05 -2.69 11.30
CA TYR A 209 8.84 -3.88 10.93
C TYR A 209 9.57 -3.65 9.61
N ASP A 210 10.75 -4.26 9.52
CA ASP A 210 11.58 -4.27 8.34
C ASP A 210 11.24 -5.50 7.48
N LEU A 211 10.96 -5.29 6.20
CA LEU A 211 10.58 -6.34 5.25
C LEU A 211 11.75 -7.27 4.92
N ASP A 212 12.96 -6.72 4.79
CA ASP A 212 14.15 -7.50 4.46
C ASP A 212 14.52 -8.40 5.65
N ALA A 213 14.44 -7.86 6.87
CA ALA A 213 14.65 -8.66 8.09
C ALA A 213 13.61 -9.76 8.26
N LEU A 214 12.33 -9.51 7.91
CA LEU A 214 11.29 -10.54 7.91
C LEU A 214 11.57 -11.63 6.89
N TYR A 215 12.00 -11.24 5.70
CA TYR A 215 12.34 -12.15 4.64
C TYR A 215 13.48 -13.09 5.07
N ASP A 216 14.58 -12.55 5.58
CA ASP A 216 15.73 -13.34 6.04
C ASP A 216 15.35 -14.27 7.19
N TYR A 217 14.57 -13.77 8.15
CA TYR A 217 14.08 -14.59 9.26
C TYR A 217 13.26 -15.80 8.78
N TRP A 218 12.27 -15.60 7.92
CA TRP A 218 11.39 -16.67 7.46
C TRP A 218 12.01 -17.58 6.41
N LYS A 219 13.08 -17.16 5.76
CA LYS A 219 13.89 -18.03 4.90
C LYS A 219 14.49 -19.19 5.69
N GLU A 220 14.91 -18.94 6.93
CA GLU A 220 15.53 -19.94 7.80
C GLU A 220 14.51 -20.65 8.71
N ASN A 221 13.45 -19.95 9.11
CA ASN A 221 12.48 -20.41 10.11
C ASN A 221 11.13 -20.83 9.52
N LYS A 222 11.08 -21.14 8.23
CA LYS A 222 9.86 -21.51 7.53
C LYS A 222 9.20 -22.74 8.18
N PRO A 223 7.89 -22.67 8.56
CA PRO A 223 7.21 -23.78 9.18
C PRO A 223 7.01 -24.94 8.21
N ILE A 224 7.11 -26.17 8.72
CA ILE A 224 6.80 -27.37 7.94
C ILE A 224 5.29 -27.50 7.82
N PHE A 225 4.76 -27.40 6.61
CA PHE A 225 3.34 -27.61 6.33
C PHE A 225 2.96 -29.07 6.44
N LYS A 226 2.49 -29.49 7.62
CA LYS A 226 1.92 -30.81 7.81
C LYS A 226 0.48 -30.84 7.30
N TYR A 227 0.18 -31.77 6.41
CA TYR A 227 -1.19 -32.01 5.94
C TYR A 227 -2.07 -32.48 7.10
N LYS A 228 -3.06 -31.67 7.49
CA LYS A 228 -4.18 -32.18 8.27
C LYS A 228 -5.10 -32.89 7.29
N LYS A 229 -5.09 -34.24 7.28
CA LYS A 229 -6.09 -35.04 6.58
C LYS A 229 -7.47 -34.58 7.10
N ALA A 230 -8.36 -34.15 6.23
CA ALA A 230 -9.72 -33.87 6.62
C ALA A 230 -10.32 -35.20 7.09
N SER A 231 -10.66 -35.26 8.36
CA SER A 231 -11.45 -36.33 8.95
C SER A 231 -12.91 -36.13 8.63
#